data_34c8833766c7ffbca42281145d8cbf0e
#
_entry.id   34c8833766c7ffbca42281145d8cbf0e
#
_cell.length_a   1.000
_cell.length_b   1.000
_cell.length_c   1.000
_cell.angle_alpha   90.00
_cell.angle_beta   90.00
_cell.angle_gamma   90.00
#
_symmetry.space_group_name_H-M   'P 1'
#
loop_
_entity.id
_entity.type
_entity.pdbx_description
1 polymer ?
#
loop_
_entity_poly.entity_id
_entity_poly.type
_entity_poly.pdbx_seq_one_letter_code
_entity_poly.pdbx_strand_id
1 'polypeptide(L)'
;MNLKILFVCACLWMAVLVFGSSRNATWGEEPVPAPTPPMGWNSWDAYGESVKESDIRASAEWMAKNLKPFGWEYVVVDSGWYVTNHSAGFNAQNADFSLDAFGRYTPAANTIPSAKEGTGFRPLAEYVHSLGLKFGLHILRGIPKEAVAKRLPIQGSQFHAQDAADTADTCPWNPFNYGLDTAKPAAQAYYDSLARQFADWQVDFVKVDCISSHPYKGDEIRLLSQALKRTGRPIVLSLSPGPAPLDKADEMARYAQMWRISDDQWDVWQSSEAFPQGVNNQLERAAQWAAHSRPGNWPDADMLAIGRLEPAPGWGEPRASRLTRDEQRTLLTLWSIFRSPLIMGGNLQLCDEWTKSLLTNAEVIAVDQHSKGNRAVETTNNSALWLAEPETGAGYYVAVFNRSDEPQTLRYAWKALGLKEQEYSVRDLWEHKELGSAAELRVTLRAHGSVLYAIRPFLNP
;
A
#
# COMPACT_ATOMS: atom_id res chain seq x y z
N MET A 1 77.85 25.05 60.22
CA MET A 1 78.04 25.44 58.83
C MET A 1 77.35 24.37 57.96
N ASN A 2 76.05 24.47 57.76
CA ASN A 2 75.29 23.76 56.72
C ASN A 2 73.89 24.37 56.61
N LEU A 3 73.66 25.01 55.50
CA LEU A 3 72.45 25.73 55.13
C LEU A 3 71.40 24.72 54.61
N LYS A 4 70.26 24.63 55.27
CA LYS A 4 69.12 23.84 54.74
C LYS A 4 68.12 24.77 54.08
N ILE A 5 67.96 24.65 52.79
CA ILE A 5 66.97 25.35 51.97
C ILE A 5 65.65 24.60 52.08
N LEU A 6 64.62 25.27 52.59
CA LEU A 6 63.23 24.80 52.58
C LEU A 6 62.59 25.10 51.20
N PHE A 7 62.14 24.10 50.47
CA PHE A 7 61.26 24.23 49.32
C PHE A 7 59.81 24.19 49.79
N VAL A 8 59.07 25.29 49.60
CA VAL A 8 57.61 25.35 49.77
C VAL A 8 56.99 25.04 48.43
N CYS A 9 56.30 23.88 48.33
CA CYS A 9 55.44 23.57 47.21
C CYS A 9 54.07 24.23 47.37
N ALA A 10 53.78 25.20 46.53
CA ALA A 10 52.43 25.78 46.39
C ALA A 10 51.64 24.88 45.41
N CYS A 11 50.64 24.13 45.93
CA CYS A 11 49.68 23.46 45.09
C CYS A 11 48.60 24.44 44.58
N LEU A 12 48.69 24.78 43.28
CA LEU A 12 47.59 25.45 42.57
C LEU A 12 46.49 24.41 42.28
N TRP A 13 45.33 24.59 42.83
CA TRP A 13 44.11 23.90 42.44
C TRP A 13 43.52 24.63 41.21
N MET A 14 43.67 24.05 40.00
CA MET A 14 42.90 24.45 38.82
C MET A 14 41.50 23.81 38.92
N ALA A 15 40.48 24.60 39.23
CA ALA A 15 39.09 24.21 39.07
C ALA A 15 38.76 24.19 37.57
N VAL A 16 38.64 23.00 36.98
CA VAL A 16 38.08 22.81 35.63
C VAL A 16 36.58 22.94 35.73
N LEU A 17 36.03 24.07 35.33
CA LEU A 17 34.61 24.27 35.08
C LEU A 17 34.25 23.49 33.82
N VAL A 18 33.71 22.26 33.99
CA VAL A 18 33.04 21.51 32.93
C VAL A 18 31.71 22.19 32.65
N PHE A 19 31.67 23.03 31.64
CA PHE A 19 30.39 23.45 31.05
C PHE A 19 29.75 22.21 30.40
N GLY A 20 28.86 21.58 31.13
CA GLY A 20 27.95 20.59 30.58
C GLY A 20 27.02 21.29 29.58
N SER A 21 27.38 21.25 28.28
CA SER A 21 26.41 21.53 27.25
C SER A 21 25.35 20.45 27.28
N SER A 22 24.21 20.74 27.94
CA SER A 22 22.99 19.99 27.75
C SER A 22 22.64 20.05 26.24
N ARG A 23 23.01 19.04 25.52
CA ARG A 23 22.41 18.79 24.21
C ARG A 23 20.94 18.57 24.47
N ASN A 24 20.13 19.61 24.19
CA ASN A 24 18.72 19.41 23.97
C ASN A 24 18.63 18.38 22.86
N ALA A 25 18.32 17.12 23.21
CA ALA A 25 17.88 16.13 22.26
C ALA A 25 16.57 16.71 21.70
N THR A 26 16.65 17.29 20.51
CA THR A 26 15.48 17.49 19.68
C THR A 26 14.93 16.08 19.47
N TRP A 27 13.79 15.82 20.07
CA TRP A 27 12.98 14.66 19.73
C TRP A 27 12.68 14.81 18.26
N GLY A 28 13.45 14.13 17.41
CA GLY A 28 13.14 14.02 15.98
C GLY A 28 11.72 13.46 15.90
N GLU A 29 10.87 14.13 15.12
CA GLU A 29 9.56 13.55 14.79
C GLU A 29 9.81 12.13 14.31
N GLU A 30 9.07 11.16 14.89
CA GLU A 30 9.17 9.78 14.43
C GLU A 30 8.89 9.74 12.93
N PRO A 31 9.69 8.99 12.15
CA PRO A 31 9.50 8.95 10.70
C PRO A 31 8.08 8.50 10.38
N VAL A 32 7.37 9.31 9.62
CA VAL A 32 6.01 8.99 9.16
C VAL A 32 6.08 7.71 8.34
N PRO A 33 5.40 6.63 8.72
CA PRO A 33 5.33 5.44 7.88
C PRO A 33 4.68 5.78 6.53
N ALA A 34 5.24 5.29 5.42
CA ALA A 34 4.78 5.57 4.06
C ALA A 34 4.68 7.08 3.76
N PRO A 35 5.79 7.84 3.77
CA PRO A 35 5.78 9.28 3.49
C PRO A 35 5.34 9.61 2.05
N THR A 36 5.49 8.66 1.13
CA THR A 36 4.94 8.66 -0.23
C THR A 36 4.02 7.45 -0.41
N PRO A 37 3.17 7.42 -1.46
CA PRO A 37 2.35 6.26 -1.74
C PRO A 37 3.19 4.99 -1.82
N PRO A 38 2.88 3.91 -1.09
CA PRO A 38 3.61 2.65 -1.20
C PRO A 38 3.61 2.10 -2.61
N MET A 39 4.78 1.60 -3.05
CA MET A 39 4.95 0.92 -4.33
C MET A 39 5.45 -0.49 -4.10
N GLY A 40 4.80 -1.49 -4.70
CA GLY A 40 5.16 -2.88 -4.45
C GLY A 40 4.45 -3.88 -5.34
N TRP A 41 4.58 -5.14 -4.97
CA TRP A 41 3.89 -6.26 -5.58
C TRP A 41 3.11 -7.05 -4.52
N ASN A 42 1.93 -7.51 -4.90
CA ASN A 42 1.10 -8.39 -4.08
C ASN A 42 0.80 -9.68 -4.87
N SER A 43 0.83 -10.82 -4.19
CA SER A 43 0.74 -12.13 -4.84
C SER A 43 -0.67 -12.52 -5.31
N TRP A 44 -1.73 -11.79 -4.94
CA TRP A 44 -3.10 -12.26 -5.13
C TRP A 44 -3.51 -12.46 -6.59
N ASP A 45 -3.37 -11.43 -7.44
CA ASP A 45 -3.82 -11.51 -8.83
C ASP A 45 -2.98 -12.48 -9.68
N ALA A 46 -1.76 -12.79 -9.21
CA ALA A 46 -0.86 -13.72 -9.88
C ALA A 46 -1.06 -15.16 -9.43
N TYR A 47 -1.32 -15.42 -8.14
CA TYR A 47 -1.27 -16.77 -7.57
C TYR A 47 -2.49 -17.12 -6.70
N GLY A 48 -3.32 -16.15 -6.33
CA GLY A 48 -4.38 -16.35 -5.34
C GLY A 48 -3.82 -16.95 -4.05
N GLU A 49 -4.46 -17.97 -3.52
CA GLU A 49 -4.01 -18.70 -2.32
C GLU A 49 -2.88 -19.71 -2.58
N SER A 50 -2.53 -19.95 -3.85
CA SER A 50 -1.57 -21.01 -4.21
C SER A 50 -0.11 -20.60 -4.20
N VAL A 51 0.20 -19.34 -3.81
CA VAL A 51 1.57 -18.81 -3.81
C VAL A 51 2.49 -19.64 -2.92
N LYS A 52 3.70 -19.93 -3.44
CA LYS A 52 4.73 -20.68 -2.72
C LYS A 52 5.94 -19.79 -2.45
N GLU A 53 6.79 -20.20 -1.52
CA GLU A 53 8.03 -19.49 -1.21
C GLU A 53 8.91 -19.27 -2.44
N SER A 54 8.97 -20.27 -3.36
CA SER A 54 9.72 -20.15 -4.61
C SER A 54 9.23 -19.01 -5.49
N ASP A 55 7.91 -18.81 -5.55
CA ASP A 55 7.29 -17.77 -6.36
C ASP A 55 7.54 -16.38 -5.76
N ILE A 56 7.46 -16.29 -4.43
CA ILE A 56 7.76 -15.06 -3.69
C ILE A 56 9.22 -14.65 -3.88
N ARG A 57 10.17 -15.60 -3.74
CA ARG A 57 11.60 -15.34 -3.93
C ARG A 57 11.92 -14.90 -5.34
N ALA A 58 11.39 -15.60 -6.34
CA ALA A 58 11.62 -15.25 -7.74
C ALA A 58 10.98 -13.89 -8.11
N SER A 59 9.80 -13.57 -7.56
CA SER A 59 9.17 -12.25 -7.73
C SER A 59 9.98 -11.15 -7.06
N ALA A 60 10.49 -11.38 -5.86
CA ALA A 60 11.37 -10.45 -5.14
C ALA A 60 12.69 -10.18 -5.90
N GLU A 61 13.33 -11.22 -6.43
CA GLU A 61 14.53 -11.07 -7.27
C GLU A 61 14.25 -10.26 -8.54
N TRP A 62 13.16 -10.60 -9.22
CA TRP A 62 12.76 -9.87 -10.42
C TRP A 62 12.48 -8.39 -10.14
N MET A 63 11.74 -8.12 -9.05
CA MET A 63 11.42 -6.76 -8.59
C MET A 63 12.69 -5.99 -8.20
N ALA A 64 13.59 -6.60 -7.44
CA ALA A 64 14.86 -5.98 -7.05
C ALA A 64 15.70 -5.56 -8.26
N LYS A 65 15.72 -6.40 -9.29
CA LYS A 65 16.47 -6.15 -10.54
C LYS A 65 15.82 -5.10 -11.43
N ASN A 66 14.49 -5.11 -11.58
CA ASN A 66 13.81 -4.38 -12.63
C ASN A 66 13.02 -3.17 -12.13
N LEU A 67 12.47 -3.19 -10.92
CA LEU A 67 11.55 -2.17 -10.42
C LEU A 67 12.11 -1.35 -9.26
N LYS A 68 12.97 -1.92 -8.41
CA LYS A 68 13.56 -1.21 -7.27
C LYS A 68 14.26 0.11 -7.66
N PRO A 69 14.98 0.23 -8.80
CA PRO A 69 15.56 1.50 -9.24
C PRO A 69 14.54 2.63 -9.44
N PHE A 70 13.25 2.28 -9.55
CA PHE A 70 12.13 3.20 -9.75
C PHE A 70 11.29 3.40 -8.47
N GLY A 71 11.74 2.89 -7.31
CA GLY A 71 11.11 3.10 -6.01
C GLY A 71 10.16 1.99 -5.55
N TRP A 72 9.99 0.91 -6.31
CA TRP A 72 9.20 -0.24 -5.89
C TRP A 72 9.93 -1.04 -4.82
N GLU A 73 9.28 -1.21 -3.65
CA GLU A 73 9.99 -1.78 -2.50
C GLU A 73 9.23 -2.85 -1.70
N TYR A 74 7.89 -2.92 -1.78
CA TYR A 74 7.12 -3.87 -0.98
C TYR A 74 6.85 -5.18 -1.72
N VAL A 75 7.16 -6.31 -1.07
CA VAL A 75 6.77 -7.66 -1.52
C VAL A 75 5.75 -8.20 -0.52
N VAL A 76 4.49 -8.30 -0.95
CA VAL A 76 3.37 -8.64 -0.07
C VAL A 76 2.83 -10.04 -0.42
N VAL A 77 2.84 -10.94 0.55
CA VAL A 77 2.21 -12.26 0.47
C VAL A 77 0.75 -12.12 0.86
N ASP A 78 -0.16 -12.36 -0.07
CA ASP A 78 -1.60 -12.26 0.18
C ASP A 78 -2.17 -13.50 0.87
N SER A 79 -3.48 -13.63 0.97
CA SER A 79 -4.24 -14.67 1.71
C SER A 79 -3.78 -16.09 1.37
N GLY A 80 -4.04 -17.03 2.28
CA GLY A 80 -3.82 -18.46 2.07
C GLY A 80 -2.48 -19.01 2.57
N TRP A 81 -1.50 -18.16 2.96
CA TRP A 81 -0.17 -18.59 3.42
C TRP A 81 -0.20 -19.49 4.66
N TYR A 82 -1.30 -19.53 5.39
CA TYR A 82 -1.52 -20.36 6.59
C TYR A 82 -2.34 -21.61 6.33
N VAL A 83 -2.86 -21.83 5.11
CA VAL A 83 -3.67 -22.99 4.74
C VAL A 83 -2.75 -24.16 4.34
N THR A 84 -2.94 -25.33 4.95
CA THR A 84 -2.09 -26.50 4.69
C THR A 84 -2.62 -27.39 3.57
N ASN A 85 -3.92 -27.28 3.25
CA ASN A 85 -4.59 -28.10 2.24
C ASN A 85 -5.27 -27.23 1.17
N HIS A 86 -4.51 -26.53 0.35
CA HIS A 86 -5.00 -25.59 -0.68
C HIS A 86 -6.07 -26.16 -1.65
N SER A 87 -6.25 -27.46 -1.72
CA SER A 87 -7.30 -28.11 -2.51
C SER A 87 -8.72 -27.83 -1.99
N ALA A 88 -8.84 -27.32 -0.76
CA ALA A 88 -10.14 -27.02 -0.14
C ALA A 88 -10.76 -25.69 -0.63
N GLY A 89 -9.99 -24.81 -1.30
CA GLY A 89 -10.42 -23.46 -1.64
C GLY A 89 -10.85 -22.66 -0.41
N PHE A 90 -11.65 -21.61 -0.58
CA PHE A 90 -12.24 -20.84 0.52
C PHE A 90 -13.30 -21.59 1.33
N ASN A 91 -13.42 -22.90 1.20
CA ASN A 91 -14.36 -23.67 1.97
C ASN A 91 -13.86 -23.86 3.41
N ALA A 92 -14.33 -23.01 4.31
CA ALA A 92 -13.97 -23.03 5.73
C ALA A 92 -14.22 -24.39 6.42
N GLN A 93 -15.12 -25.22 5.89
CA GLN A 93 -15.44 -26.50 6.48
C GLN A 93 -14.35 -27.56 6.25
N ASN A 94 -13.51 -27.38 5.24
CA ASN A 94 -12.48 -28.32 4.82
C ASN A 94 -11.07 -27.73 4.86
N ALA A 95 -10.90 -26.49 5.30
CA ALA A 95 -9.58 -25.85 5.39
C ALA A 95 -8.86 -26.26 6.67
N ASP A 96 -7.64 -26.75 6.52
CA ASP A 96 -6.72 -27.01 7.62
C ASP A 96 -5.72 -25.87 7.75
N PHE A 97 -5.49 -25.41 8.98
CA PHE A 97 -4.68 -24.25 9.26
C PHE A 97 -3.41 -24.57 10.03
N SER A 98 -2.33 -23.86 9.71
CA SER A 98 -1.12 -23.83 10.52
C SER A 98 -1.29 -22.76 11.61
N LEU A 99 -1.35 -23.19 12.88
CA LEU A 99 -1.48 -22.35 14.06
C LEU A 99 -0.33 -22.62 15.05
N ASP A 100 0.09 -21.59 15.76
CA ASP A 100 0.99 -21.75 16.91
C ASP A 100 0.22 -22.13 18.20
N ALA A 101 0.95 -22.34 19.29
CA ALA A 101 0.40 -22.68 20.59
C ALA A 101 -0.49 -21.57 21.21
N PHE A 102 -0.48 -20.37 20.62
CA PHE A 102 -1.26 -19.21 21.04
C PHE A 102 -2.44 -18.90 20.10
N GLY A 103 -2.72 -19.79 19.14
CA GLY A 103 -3.83 -19.67 18.22
C GLY A 103 -3.65 -18.59 17.14
N ARG A 104 -2.41 -18.18 16.87
CA ARG A 104 -2.09 -17.27 15.76
C ARG A 104 -1.70 -18.08 14.54
N TYR A 105 -2.10 -17.61 13.36
CA TYR A 105 -1.66 -18.24 12.10
C TYR A 105 -0.13 -18.20 11.98
N THR A 106 0.40 -19.30 11.45
CA THR A 106 1.81 -19.45 11.05
C THR A 106 1.89 -19.90 9.60
N PRO A 107 2.98 -19.57 8.87
CA PRO A 107 3.13 -20.02 7.49
C PRO A 107 3.10 -21.55 7.39
N ALA A 108 2.33 -22.06 6.44
CA ALA A 108 2.24 -23.49 6.19
C ALA A 108 3.55 -24.02 5.59
N ALA A 109 4.22 -24.96 6.28
CA ALA A 109 5.56 -25.41 5.91
C ALA A 109 5.63 -26.17 4.56
N ASN A 110 4.47 -26.61 4.03
CA ASN A 110 4.38 -27.23 2.71
C ASN A 110 4.44 -26.21 1.56
N THR A 111 4.05 -24.96 1.79
CA THR A 111 4.11 -23.87 0.82
C THR A 111 5.25 -22.88 1.12
N ILE A 112 5.60 -22.69 2.40
CA ILE A 112 6.68 -21.85 2.89
C ILE A 112 7.70 -22.71 3.67
N PRO A 113 8.57 -23.47 2.99
CA PRO A 113 9.47 -24.42 3.63
C PRO A 113 10.46 -23.81 4.62
N SER A 114 10.81 -22.53 4.46
CA SER A 114 11.73 -21.85 5.40
C SER A 114 11.07 -21.52 6.75
N ALA A 115 9.75 -21.64 6.87
CA ALA A 115 9.03 -21.42 8.13
C ALA A 115 9.05 -22.62 9.10
N LYS A 116 9.83 -23.66 8.80
CA LYS A 116 10.00 -24.83 9.68
C LYS A 116 10.50 -24.40 11.06
N GLU A 117 10.22 -25.25 12.06
CA GLU A 117 10.73 -25.10 13.43
C GLU A 117 10.25 -23.81 14.16
N GLY A 118 9.11 -23.26 13.75
CA GLY A 118 8.52 -22.08 14.41
C GLY A 118 9.18 -20.75 14.07
N THR A 119 10.03 -20.70 13.05
CA THR A 119 10.70 -19.45 12.62
C THR A 119 9.74 -18.45 11.96
N GLY A 120 8.55 -18.90 11.55
CA GLY A 120 7.57 -18.07 10.84
C GLY A 120 8.12 -17.51 9.53
N PHE A 121 7.75 -16.28 9.23
CA PHE A 121 8.23 -15.61 8.01
C PHE A 121 9.63 -15.00 8.14
N ARG A 122 10.27 -15.03 9.31
CA ARG A 122 11.57 -14.38 9.50
C ARG A 122 12.60 -14.72 8.43
N PRO A 123 12.87 -16.02 8.06
CA PRO A 123 13.87 -16.34 7.04
C PRO A 123 13.52 -15.76 5.64
N LEU A 124 12.24 -15.71 5.29
CA LEU A 124 11.78 -15.14 4.02
C LEU A 124 11.87 -13.61 4.03
N ALA A 125 11.49 -12.96 5.14
CA ALA A 125 11.62 -11.53 5.32
C ALA A 125 13.11 -11.08 5.26
N GLU A 126 14.01 -11.77 5.96
CA GLU A 126 15.45 -11.52 5.89
C GLU A 126 16.00 -11.67 4.47
N TYR A 127 15.50 -12.66 3.71
CA TYR A 127 15.85 -12.79 2.30
C TYR A 127 15.39 -11.60 1.47
N VAL A 128 14.12 -11.18 1.59
CA VAL A 128 13.57 -10.01 0.91
C VAL A 128 14.35 -8.74 1.27
N HIS A 129 14.66 -8.56 2.56
CA HIS A 129 15.50 -7.45 3.03
C HIS A 129 16.91 -7.49 2.45
N SER A 130 17.51 -8.67 2.26
CA SER A 130 18.85 -8.80 1.64
C SER A 130 18.90 -8.28 0.20
N LEU A 131 17.75 -8.26 -0.48
CA LEU A 131 17.56 -7.64 -1.81
C LEU A 131 17.34 -6.13 -1.73
N GLY A 132 17.24 -5.57 -0.49
CA GLY A 132 16.93 -4.18 -0.21
C GLY A 132 15.46 -3.85 -0.50
N LEU A 133 14.57 -4.81 -0.35
CA LEU A 133 13.11 -4.69 -0.43
C LEU A 133 12.50 -4.81 0.97
N LYS A 134 11.20 -4.57 1.08
CA LYS A 134 10.41 -4.66 2.31
C LYS A 134 9.43 -5.82 2.22
N PHE A 135 9.22 -6.52 3.33
CA PHE A 135 8.35 -7.69 3.38
C PHE A 135 6.99 -7.36 3.99
N GLY A 136 5.91 -7.80 3.34
CA GLY A 136 4.55 -7.61 3.79
C GLY A 136 3.73 -8.90 3.75
N LEU A 137 2.61 -8.90 4.46
CA LEU A 137 1.66 -10.00 4.44
C LEU A 137 0.22 -9.51 4.58
N HIS A 138 -0.72 -10.34 4.12
CA HIS A 138 -2.15 -10.18 4.31
C HIS A 138 -2.60 -10.95 5.54
N ILE A 139 -3.58 -10.40 6.27
CA ILE A 139 -4.29 -11.08 7.34
C ILE A 139 -5.80 -10.86 7.22
N LEU A 140 -6.58 -11.79 7.70
CA LEU A 140 -7.98 -11.60 7.99
C LEU A 140 -8.12 -11.00 9.39
N ARG A 141 -9.00 -9.99 9.59
CA ARG A 141 -9.29 -9.44 10.91
C ARG A 141 -9.76 -10.49 11.90
N GLY A 142 -9.71 -10.16 13.19
CA GLY A 142 -10.26 -11.00 14.26
C GLY A 142 -9.35 -12.14 14.69
N ILE A 143 -9.93 -13.21 15.19
CA ILE A 143 -9.26 -14.36 15.81
C ILE A 143 -9.69 -15.68 15.18
N PRO A 144 -8.78 -16.63 14.89
CA PRO A 144 -9.12 -17.92 14.31
C PRO A 144 -10.16 -18.69 15.12
N LYS A 145 -11.21 -19.19 14.46
CA LYS A 145 -12.26 -19.99 15.10
C LYS A 145 -11.71 -21.21 15.82
N GLU A 146 -10.68 -21.82 15.25
CA GLU A 146 -9.99 -22.97 15.83
C GLU A 146 -9.31 -22.62 17.16
N ALA A 147 -8.69 -21.43 17.26
CA ALA A 147 -8.09 -20.96 18.51
C ALA A 147 -9.14 -20.80 19.61
N VAL A 148 -10.32 -20.29 19.27
CA VAL A 148 -11.46 -20.13 20.20
C VAL A 148 -12.00 -21.49 20.64
N ALA A 149 -12.23 -22.41 19.69
CA ALA A 149 -12.72 -23.76 19.97
C ALA A 149 -11.78 -24.54 20.89
N LYS A 150 -10.48 -24.41 20.71
CA LYS A 150 -9.44 -25.05 21.53
C LYS A 150 -9.10 -24.28 22.79
N ARG A 151 -9.70 -23.12 23.03
CA ARG A 151 -9.44 -22.24 24.20
C ARG A 151 -7.95 -21.93 24.38
N LEU A 152 -7.23 -21.66 23.28
CA LEU A 152 -5.79 -21.42 23.33
C LEU A 152 -5.47 -20.13 24.09
N PRO A 153 -4.34 -20.08 24.84
CA PRO A 153 -3.95 -18.90 25.58
C PRO A 153 -3.52 -17.76 24.66
N ILE A 154 -3.75 -16.52 25.06
CA ILE A 154 -3.22 -15.33 24.37
C ILE A 154 -1.82 -15.04 24.96
N GLN A 155 -0.79 -15.09 24.13
CA GLN A 155 0.60 -14.91 24.53
C GLN A 155 0.82 -13.58 25.28
N GLY A 156 1.48 -13.63 26.42
CA GLY A 156 1.82 -12.45 27.20
C GLY A 156 0.63 -11.85 27.97
N SER A 157 -0.43 -12.61 28.18
CA SER A 157 -1.60 -12.22 28.95
C SER A 157 -2.13 -13.39 29.80
N GLN A 158 -3.13 -13.08 30.64
CA GLN A 158 -3.88 -14.10 31.40
C GLN A 158 -5.15 -14.60 30.66
N PHE A 159 -5.41 -14.06 29.47
CA PHE A 159 -6.62 -14.34 28.70
C PHE A 159 -6.41 -15.54 27.76
N HIS A 160 -7.55 -16.08 27.32
CA HIS A 160 -7.62 -17.13 26.29
C HIS A 160 -8.42 -16.61 25.09
N ALA A 161 -8.33 -17.29 23.94
CA ALA A 161 -8.94 -16.87 22.69
C ALA A 161 -10.46 -16.60 22.79
N GLN A 162 -11.20 -17.41 23.56
CA GLN A 162 -12.65 -17.21 23.77
C GLN A 162 -12.98 -15.93 24.56
N ASP A 163 -12.04 -15.41 25.34
CA ASP A 163 -12.26 -14.17 26.09
C ASP A 163 -12.22 -12.93 25.19
N ALA A 164 -11.56 -13.04 24.03
CA ALA A 164 -11.40 -11.98 23.06
C ALA A 164 -12.43 -12.01 21.92
N ALA A 165 -13.01 -13.18 21.64
CA ALA A 165 -13.84 -13.39 20.48
C ALA A 165 -15.25 -12.81 20.63
N ASP A 166 -15.76 -12.20 19.55
CA ASP A 166 -17.19 -12.02 19.28
C ASP A 166 -17.65 -13.12 18.32
N THR A 167 -18.26 -14.18 18.87
CA THR A 167 -18.67 -15.36 18.08
C THR A 167 -19.88 -15.11 17.18
N ALA A 168 -20.56 -13.97 17.33
CA ALA A 168 -21.64 -13.55 16.45
C ALA A 168 -21.14 -12.79 15.21
N ASP A 169 -19.88 -12.34 15.22
CA ASP A 169 -19.27 -11.57 14.15
C ASP A 169 -18.29 -12.44 13.33
N THR A 170 -18.51 -12.51 12.02
CA THR A 170 -17.65 -13.22 11.08
C THR A 170 -17.52 -12.43 9.79
N CYS A 171 -16.45 -12.66 9.04
CA CYS A 171 -16.34 -12.11 7.69
C CYS A 171 -17.29 -12.85 6.72
N PRO A 172 -18.13 -12.13 5.93
CA PRO A 172 -19.11 -12.76 5.05
C PRO A 172 -18.50 -13.65 3.96
N TRP A 173 -17.33 -13.30 3.42
CA TRP A 173 -16.68 -14.04 2.32
C TRP A 173 -15.54 -14.94 2.78
N ASN A 174 -15.03 -14.74 4.01
CA ASN A 174 -13.99 -15.59 4.59
C ASN A 174 -14.27 -15.87 6.06
N PRO A 175 -15.00 -16.95 6.36
CA PRO A 175 -15.51 -17.23 7.70
C PRO A 175 -14.49 -17.90 8.64
N PHE A 176 -13.19 -17.85 8.38
CA PHE A 176 -12.17 -18.54 9.18
C PHE A 176 -12.00 -17.95 10.59
N ASN A 177 -12.26 -16.66 10.74
CA ASN A 177 -12.14 -15.95 12.00
C ASN A 177 -13.50 -15.55 12.58
N TYR A 178 -13.54 -15.39 13.90
CA TYR A 178 -14.50 -14.54 14.59
C TYR A 178 -13.95 -13.11 14.68
N GLY A 179 -14.83 -12.11 14.73
CA GLY A 179 -14.46 -10.77 15.13
C GLY A 179 -13.98 -10.71 16.58
N LEU A 180 -13.50 -9.54 17.00
CA LEU A 180 -13.11 -9.32 18.38
C LEU A 180 -14.16 -8.51 19.14
N ASP A 181 -14.45 -8.90 20.39
CA ASP A 181 -15.20 -8.08 21.31
C ASP A 181 -14.30 -6.93 21.83
N THR A 182 -14.33 -5.82 21.09
CA THR A 182 -13.43 -4.68 21.30
C THR A 182 -13.64 -3.96 22.64
N ALA A 183 -14.72 -4.25 23.37
CA ALA A 183 -14.96 -3.75 24.71
C ALA A 183 -14.14 -4.52 25.78
N LYS A 184 -13.64 -5.70 25.44
CA LYS A 184 -12.86 -6.55 26.35
C LYS A 184 -11.35 -6.29 26.23
N PRO A 185 -10.61 -6.23 27.33
CA PRO A 185 -9.15 -6.09 27.29
C PRO A 185 -8.44 -7.28 26.61
N ALA A 186 -9.08 -8.44 26.54
CA ALA A 186 -8.59 -9.61 25.84
C ALA A 186 -8.42 -9.36 24.32
N ALA A 187 -9.28 -8.54 23.70
CA ALA A 187 -9.19 -8.17 22.29
C ALA A 187 -7.88 -7.40 22.01
N GLN A 188 -7.54 -6.41 22.85
CA GLN A 188 -6.27 -5.69 22.71
C GLN A 188 -5.08 -6.62 22.97
N ALA A 189 -5.16 -7.51 23.97
CA ALA A 189 -4.09 -8.46 24.28
C ALA A 189 -3.84 -9.40 23.11
N TYR A 190 -4.89 -9.82 22.36
CA TYR A 190 -4.74 -10.65 21.17
C TYR A 190 -4.01 -9.89 20.05
N TYR A 191 -4.43 -8.67 19.72
CA TYR A 191 -3.74 -7.88 18.70
C TYR A 191 -2.31 -7.51 19.12
N ASP A 192 -2.05 -7.25 20.40
CA ASP A 192 -0.67 -7.03 20.90
C ASP A 192 0.20 -8.29 20.71
N SER A 193 -0.38 -9.48 20.94
CA SER A 193 0.31 -10.75 20.69
C SER A 193 0.61 -10.94 19.19
N LEU A 194 -0.36 -10.64 18.32
CA LEU A 194 -0.22 -10.75 16.86
C LEU A 194 0.81 -9.76 16.31
N ALA A 195 0.77 -8.51 16.77
CA ALA A 195 1.72 -7.47 16.35
C ALA A 195 3.16 -7.82 16.75
N ARG A 196 3.37 -8.39 17.96
CA ARG A 196 4.70 -8.90 18.35
C ARG A 196 5.18 -10.01 17.42
N GLN A 197 4.31 -10.95 17.02
CA GLN A 197 4.64 -11.99 16.06
C GLN A 197 5.11 -11.39 14.72
N PHE A 198 4.42 -10.36 14.21
CA PHE A 198 4.82 -9.68 12.97
C PHE A 198 6.14 -8.93 13.12
N ALA A 199 6.37 -8.27 14.25
CA ALA A 199 7.66 -7.63 14.54
C ALA A 199 8.80 -8.65 14.63
N ASP A 200 8.58 -9.80 15.27
CA ASP A 200 9.54 -10.90 15.36
C ASP A 200 9.84 -11.51 13.98
N TRP A 201 8.88 -11.52 13.08
CA TRP A 201 9.05 -11.94 11.69
C TRP A 201 9.65 -10.87 10.78
N GLN A 202 9.90 -9.66 11.31
CA GLN A 202 10.44 -8.52 10.58
C GLN A 202 9.52 -8.04 9.44
N VAL A 203 8.22 -8.08 9.64
CA VAL A 203 7.21 -7.58 8.71
C VAL A 203 7.24 -6.05 8.66
N ASP A 204 7.14 -5.46 7.46
CA ASP A 204 7.13 -4.02 7.19
C ASP A 204 5.76 -3.49 6.73
N PHE A 205 4.87 -4.39 6.30
CA PHE A 205 3.57 -4.05 5.74
C PHE A 205 2.54 -5.12 6.10
N VAL A 206 1.36 -4.69 6.56
CA VAL A 206 0.23 -5.58 6.87
C VAL A 206 -1.01 -5.10 6.15
N LYS A 207 -1.52 -5.90 5.20
CA LYS A 207 -2.86 -5.75 4.60
C LYS A 207 -3.85 -6.51 5.45
N VAL A 208 -4.87 -5.81 5.97
CA VAL A 208 -5.92 -6.42 6.80
C VAL A 208 -7.21 -6.44 6.02
N ASP A 209 -7.76 -7.61 5.82
CA ASP A 209 -9.01 -7.81 5.10
C ASP A 209 -10.22 -7.86 6.03
N CYS A 210 -11.41 -7.58 5.46
CA CYS A 210 -12.70 -7.61 6.16
C CYS A 210 -12.82 -6.57 7.30
N ILE A 211 -12.12 -5.42 7.21
CA ILE A 211 -12.04 -4.46 8.32
C ILE A 211 -12.52 -3.06 7.95
N SER A 212 -12.31 -2.60 6.71
CA SER A 212 -12.64 -1.23 6.32
C SER A 212 -14.00 -1.06 5.64
N SER A 213 -14.65 -2.17 5.29
CA SER A 213 -15.99 -2.20 4.69
C SER A 213 -16.69 -3.52 4.96
N HIS A 214 -18.01 -3.56 4.79
CA HIS A 214 -18.87 -4.75 4.83
C HIS A 214 -18.93 -5.57 6.15
N PRO A 215 -18.98 -4.99 7.36
CA PRO A 215 -19.05 -3.58 7.73
C PRO A 215 -17.69 -2.98 8.14
N TYR A 216 -17.66 -1.65 8.27
CA TYR A 216 -16.51 -0.92 8.84
C TYR A 216 -16.32 -1.25 10.32
N LYS A 217 -15.08 -1.59 10.71
CA LYS A 217 -14.70 -2.05 12.06
C LYS A 217 -13.71 -1.10 12.73
N GLY A 218 -14.12 0.16 12.97
CA GLY A 218 -13.24 1.23 13.48
C GLY A 218 -12.51 0.89 14.78
N ASP A 219 -13.19 0.23 15.73
CA ASP A 219 -12.56 -0.18 16.98
C ASP A 219 -11.50 -1.26 16.80
N GLU A 220 -11.72 -2.24 15.91
CA GLU A 220 -10.68 -3.23 15.58
C GLU A 220 -9.49 -2.57 14.89
N ILE A 221 -9.72 -1.64 13.95
CA ILE A 221 -8.67 -0.86 13.28
C ILE A 221 -7.82 -0.13 14.34
N ARG A 222 -8.48 0.54 15.29
CA ARG A 222 -7.81 1.26 16.39
C ARG A 222 -6.95 0.32 17.23
N LEU A 223 -7.50 -0.82 17.68
CA LEU A 223 -6.77 -1.78 18.50
C LEU A 223 -5.55 -2.35 17.79
N LEU A 224 -5.69 -2.73 16.53
CA LEU A 224 -4.59 -3.26 15.72
C LEU A 224 -3.51 -2.19 15.47
N SER A 225 -3.89 -0.98 15.10
CA SER A 225 -2.95 0.14 14.93
C SER A 225 -2.15 0.41 16.20
N GLN A 226 -2.80 0.41 17.35
CA GLN A 226 -2.13 0.59 18.64
C GLN A 226 -1.16 -0.55 18.95
N ALA A 227 -1.55 -1.80 18.63
CA ALA A 227 -0.70 -2.96 18.81
C ALA A 227 0.56 -2.88 17.93
N LEU A 228 0.42 -2.55 16.65
CA LEU A 228 1.55 -2.38 15.73
C LEU A 228 2.51 -1.27 16.23
N LYS A 229 1.99 -0.11 16.63
CA LYS A 229 2.80 0.99 17.18
C LYS A 229 3.59 0.59 18.43
N ARG A 230 3.00 -0.23 19.33
CA ARG A 230 3.68 -0.71 20.56
C ARG A 230 4.88 -1.60 20.28
N THR A 231 4.98 -2.18 19.09
CA THR A 231 6.16 -2.99 18.72
C THR A 231 7.43 -2.15 18.54
N GLY A 232 7.28 -0.85 18.27
CA GLY A 232 8.37 0.06 17.92
C GLY A 232 8.89 -0.14 16.47
N ARG A 233 8.33 -1.11 15.71
CA ARG A 233 8.69 -1.33 14.30
C ARG A 233 7.76 -0.48 13.41
N PRO A 234 8.30 0.24 12.41
CA PRO A 234 7.48 1.02 11.46
C PRO A 234 6.80 0.07 10.46
N ILE A 235 5.61 -0.42 10.81
CA ILE A 235 4.80 -1.31 9.97
C ILE A 235 3.69 -0.50 9.31
N VAL A 236 3.62 -0.52 7.98
CA VAL A 236 2.52 0.09 7.22
C VAL A 236 1.26 -0.75 7.40
N LEU A 237 0.17 -0.10 7.81
CA LEU A 237 -1.15 -0.73 7.93
C LEU A 237 -2.01 -0.32 6.74
N SER A 238 -2.43 -1.32 5.96
CA SER A 238 -3.33 -1.21 4.81
C SER A 238 -4.66 -1.88 5.12
N LEU A 239 -5.77 -1.17 4.90
CA LEU A 239 -7.12 -1.63 5.22
C LEU A 239 -7.88 -2.06 3.95
N SER A 240 -8.49 -3.24 3.97
CA SER A 240 -9.21 -3.89 2.87
C SER A 240 -10.50 -4.54 3.38
N PRO A 241 -11.51 -4.83 2.51
CA PRO A 241 -11.70 -4.24 1.19
C PRO A 241 -12.36 -2.87 1.29
N GLY A 242 -12.66 -2.25 0.12
CA GLY A 242 -13.51 -1.07 0.05
C GLY A 242 -14.96 -1.39 -0.31
N PRO A 243 -15.77 -0.36 -0.60
CA PRO A 243 -15.42 1.05 -0.39
C PRO A 243 -15.44 1.41 1.10
N ALA A 244 -14.33 1.95 1.58
CA ALA A 244 -14.29 2.53 2.92
C ALA A 244 -15.29 3.69 3.02
N PRO A 245 -15.99 3.88 4.17
CA PRO A 245 -16.92 5.00 4.33
C PRO A 245 -16.18 6.35 4.31
N LEU A 246 -16.60 7.27 3.43
CA LEU A 246 -15.92 8.56 3.27
C LEU A 246 -16.00 9.42 4.55
N ASP A 247 -17.09 9.33 5.31
CA ASP A 247 -17.26 10.00 6.60
C ASP A 247 -16.31 9.48 7.70
N LYS A 248 -15.62 8.36 7.44
CA LYS A 248 -14.59 7.76 8.32
C LYS A 248 -13.16 8.07 7.89
N ALA A 249 -12.95 8.89 6.87
CA ALA A 249 -11.64 9.20 6.32
C ALA A 249 -10.66 9.71 7.40
N ASP A 250 -11.07 10.64 8.26
CA ASP A 250 -10.23 11.19 9.33
C ASP A 250 -9.94 10.18 10.44
N GLU A 251 -10.86 9.27 10.70
CA GLU A 251 -10.64 8.18 11.66
C GLU A 251 -9.62 7.19 11.12
N MET A 252 -9.76 6.76 9.86
CA MET A 252 -8.80 5.88 9.20
C MET A 252 -7.41 6.51 9.12
N ALA A 253 -7.32 7.79 8.78
CA ALA A 253 -6.06 8.52 8.69
C ALA A 253 -5.28 8.61 10.01
N ARG A 254 -5.93 8.45 11.17
CA ARG A 254 -5.26 8.38 12.49
C ARG A 254 -4.58 7.04 12.73
N TYR A 255 -5.12 5.98 12.13
CA TYR A 255 -4.77 4.62 12.50
C TYR A 255 -4.07 3.84 11.40
N ALA A 256 -4.28 4.19 10.12
CA ALA A 256 -3.75 3.46 8.98
C ALA A 256 -3.04 4.37 7.97
N GLN A 257 -2.16 3.78 7.17
CA GLN A 257 -1.44 4.47 6.09
C GLN A 257 -2.12 4.30 4.74
N MET A 258 -2.92 3.24 4.56
CA MET A 258 -3.68 2.96 3.34
C MET A 258 -5.08 2.46 3.68
N TRP A 259 -6.05 2.74 2.80
CA TRP A 259 -7.39 2.16 2.87
C TRP A 259 -8.04 2.13 1.49
N ARG A 260 -8.72 1.04 1.21
CA ARG A 260 -9.38 0.79 -0.07
C ARG A 260 -10.58 1.70 -0.28
N ILE A 261 -10.63 2.37 -1.43
CA ILE A 261 -11.75 3.25 -1.81
C ILE A 261 -12.84 2.53 -2.62
N SER A 262 -12.62 1.28 -2.97
CA SER A 262 -13.55 0.43 -3.72
C SER A 262 -13.42 -1.04 -3.31
N ASP A 263 -14.38 -1.87 -3.70
CA ASP A 263 -14.17 -3.31 -3.80
C ASP A 263 -13.07 -3.62 -4.83
N ASP A 264 -12.73 -4.91 -4.97
CA ASP A 264 -11.55 -5.34 -5.73
C ASP A 264 -11.59 -4.90 -7.19
N GLN A 265 -10.54 -4.22 -7.60
CA GLN A 265 -10.27 -3.81 -8.96
C GLN A 265 -9.69 -4.97 -9.77
N TRP A 266 -10.33 -5.27 -10.90
CA TRP A 266 -9.86 -6.28 -11.84
C TRP A 266 -9.64 -5.70 -13.24
N ASP A 267 -9.26 -6.57 -14.18
CA ASP A 267 -8.92 -6.25 -15.55
C ASP A 267 -10.17 -6.01 -16.44
N VAL A 268 -11.06 -5.13 -15.98
CA VAL A 268 -12.25 -4.67 -16.71
C VAL A 268 -12.28 -3.15 -16.79
N TRP A 269 -12.82 -2.63 -17.90
CA TRP A 269 -12.94 -1.18 -18.05
C TRP A 269 -13.99 -0.59 -17.12
N GLN A 270 -15.19 -1.17 -17.14
CA GLN A 270 -16.32 -0.73 -16.31
C GLN A 270 -17.13 -1.91 -15.81
N SER A 271 -17.71 -1.78 -14.64
CA SER A 271 -18.65 -2.72 -14.06
C SER A 271 -19.87 -1.99 -13.51
N SER A 272 -21.05 -2.59 -13.65
CA SER A 272 -22.29 -2.17 -12.96
C SER A 272 -22.41 -2.80 -11.57
N GLU A 273 -21.61 -3.82 -11.28
CA GLU A 273 -21.62 -4.56 -10.02
C GLU A 273 -20.64 -3.92 -9.01
N ALA A 274 -20.85 -4.21 -7.73
CA ALA A 274 -19.91 -3.83 -6.69
C ALA A 274 -18.56 -4.54 -6.86
N PHE A 275 -18.58 -5.77 -7.31
CA PHE A 275 -17.42 -6.63 -7.61
C PHE A 275 -17.62 -7.37 -8.95
N PRO A 276 -16.61 -7.41 -9.85
CA PRO A 276 -15.35 -6.64 -9.78
C PRO A 276 -15.55 -5.15 -10.09
N GLN A 277 -14.61 -4.31 -9.64
CA GLN A 277 -14.56 -2.91 -10.05
C GLN A 277 -13.74 -2.72 -11.33
N GLY A 278 -14.09 -1.72 -12.13
CA GLY A 278 -13.39 -1.37 -13.37
C GLY A 278 -12.65 -0.05 -13.28
N VAL A 279 -11.72 0.17 -14.20
CA VAL A 279 -10.89 1.39 -14.26
C VAL A 279 -11.74 2.65 -14.33
N ASN A 280 -12.80 2.66 -15.16
CA ASN A 280 -13.70 3.80 -15.30
C ASN A 280 -14.48 4.12 -14.02
N ASN A 281 -14.81 3.10 -13.22
CA ASN A 281 -15.47 3.28 -11.93
C ASN A 281 -14.58 4.03 -10.93
N GLN A 282 -13.26 3.85 -11.01
CA GLN A 282 -12.31 4.48 -10.09
C GLN A 282 -12.17 5.99 -10.32
N LEU A 283 -12.45 6.51 -11.52
CA LEU A 283 -12.36 7.95 -11.81
C LEU A 283 -13.25 8.80 -10.89
N GLU A 284 -14.47 8.34 -10.62
CA GLU A 284 -15.40 9.05 -9.71
C GLU A 284 -15.01 8.87 -8.24
N ARG A 285 -14.58 7.65 -7.86
CA ARG A 285 -14.15 7.35 -6.49
C ARG A 285 -12.87 8.12 -6.13
N ALA A 286 -11.88 8.10 -7.02
CA ALA A 286 -10.66 8.87 -6.85
C ALA A 286 -10.93 10.38 -6.69
N ALA A 287 -11.87 10.94 -7.47
CA ALA A 287 -12.26 12.34 -7.34
C ALA A 287 -12.84 12.68 -5.95
N GLN A 288 -13.62 11.77 -5.36
CA GLN A 288 -14.19 11.95 -4.01
C GLN A 288 -13.11 11.87 -2.91
N TRP A 289 -12.09 11.03 -3.10
CA TRP A 289 -11.08 10.75 -2.10
C TRP A 289 -9.81 11.60 -2.22
N ALA A 290 -9.62 12.34 -3.31
CA ALA A 290 -8.39 13.08 -3.60
C ALA A 290 -7.95 14.03 -2.47
N ALA A 291 -8.91 14.70 -1.81
CA ALA A 291 -8.63 15.62 -0.71
C ALA A 291 -8.08 14.95 0.57
N HIS A 292 -8.17 13.61 0.67
CA HIS A 292 -7.70 12.85 1.82
C HIS A 292 -6.30 12.25 1.62
N SER A 293 -5.72 12.42 0.42
CA SER A 293 -4.35 11.98 0.10
C SER A 293 -3.32 12.96 0.67
N ARG A 294 -2.44 12.46 1.54
CA ARG A 294 -1.35 13.24 2.17
C ARG A 294 -0.24 12.33 2.68
N PRO A 295 0.98 12.84 2.96
CA PRO A 295 2.06 12.02 3.50
C PRO A 295 1.62 11.17 4.71
N GLY A 296 1.83 9.85 4.59
CA GLY A 296 1.42 8.86 5.58
C GLY A 296 -0.04 8.41 5.51
N ASN A 297 -0.85 8.94 4.58
CA ASN A 297 -2.26 8.59 4.43
C ASN A 297 -2.65 8.55 2.94
N TRP A 298 -2.91 7.35 2.42
CA TRP A 298 -3.09 7.11 1.00
C TRP A 298 -4.39 6.33 0.75
N PRO A 299 -5.43 7.01 0.23
CA PRO A 299 -6.58 6.32 -0.34
C PRO A 299 -6.14 5.42 -1.49
N ASP A 300 -6.52 4.15 -1.44
CA ASP A 300 -6.01 3.08 -2.27
C ASP A 300 -7.07 2.65 -3.29
N ALA A 301 -6.79 2.85 -4.56
CA ALA A 301 -7.66 2.44 -5.67
C ALA A 301 -7.47 0.97 -6.06
N ASP A 302 -6.69 0.21 -5.26
CA ASP A 302 -6.38 -1.19 -5.40
C ASP A 302 -5.19 -1.52 -6.30
N MET A 303 -4.94 -2.82 -6.46
CA MET A 303 -3.83 -3.36 -7.22
C MET A 303 -3.97 -3.09 -8.72
N LEU A 304 -2.82 -3.04 -9.37
CA LEU A 304 -2.72 -2.90 -10.83
C LEU A 304 -2.92 -4.27 -11.47
N ALA A 305 -4.16 -4.58 -11.92
CA ALA A 305 -4.51 -5.82 -12.59
C ALA A 305 -4.07 -5.82 -14.07
N ILE A 306 -2.75 -5.72 -14.30
CA ILE A 306 -2.11 -5.67 -15.62
C ILE A 306 -1.08 -6.81 -15.78
N GLY A 307 -0.59 -7.00 -17.00
CA GLY A 307 0.34 -8.06 -17.34
C GLY A 307 -0.33 -9.44 -17.33
N ARG A 308 0.34 -10.45 -16.79
CA ARG A 308 -0.17 -11.81 -16.69
C ARG A 308 -0.87 -12.01 -15.35
N LEU A 309 -2.15 -12.36 -15.40
CA LEU A 309 -3.00 -12.66 -14.24
C LEU A 309 -3.27 -14.17 -14.22
N GLU A 310 -3.05 -14.79 -13.06
CA GLU A 310 -3.21 -16.23 -12.88
C GLU A 310 -3.99 -16.51 -11.61
N PRO A 311 -5.27 -16.06 -11.54
CA PRO A 311 -6.06 -16.18 -10.34
C PRO A 311 -6.25 -17.64 -9.94
N ALA A 312 -6.42 -17.87 -8.64
CA ALA A 312 -6.71 -19.20 -8.10
C ALA A 312 -7.98 -19.80 -8.69
N PRO A 313 -8.15 -21.14 -8.65
CA PRO A 313 -9.38 -21.79 -9.11
C PRO A 313 -10.62 -21.14 -8.50
N GLY A 314 -11.63 -20.85 -9.34
CA GLY A 314 -12.84 -20.13 -8.95
C GLY A 314 -12.85 -18.63 -9.25
N TRP A 315 -11.69 -18.01 -9.58
CA TRP A 315 -11.57 -16.60 -9.92
C TRP A 315 -11.37 -16.34 -11.42
N GLY A 316 -11.46 -17.36 -12.23
CA GLY A 316 -11.27 -17.35 -13.69
C GLY A 316 -9.98 -18.05 -14.11
N GLU A 317 -9.72 -18.04 -15.42
CA GLU A 317 -8.59 -18.73 -16.01
C GLU A 317 -7.34 -17.85 -16.07
N PRO A 318 -6.14 -18.47 -16.05
CA PRO A 318 -4.89 -17.76 -16.33
C PRO A 318 -4.94 -17.00 -17.66
N ARG A 319 -4.59 -15.69 -17.63
CA ARG A 319 -4.76 -14.82 -18.80
C ARG A 319 -3.81 -13.64 -18.82
N ALA A 320 -3.56 -13.07 -19.99
CA ALA A 320 -3.11 -11.67 -20.07
C ALA A 320 -4.26 -10.75 -19.63
N SER A 321 -3.94 -9.61 -19.03
CA SER A 321 -4.95 -8.60 -18.69
C SER A 321 -5.84 -8.30 -19.90
N ARG A 322 -7.16 -8.26 -19.69
CA ARG A 322 -8.17 -7.96 -20.69
C ARG A 322 -8.22 -6.48 -21.07
N LEU A 323 -7.62 -5.63 -20.23
CA LEU A 323 -7.52 -4.20 -20.52
C LEU A 323 -6.68 -3.98 -21.77
N THR A 324 -7.18 -3.17 -22.70
CA THR A 324 -6.41 -2.69 -23.84
C THR A 324 -5.17 -1.91 -23.37
N ARG A 325 -4.22 -1.67 -24.26
CA ARG A 325 -3.04 -0.85 -23.93
C ARG A 325 -3.39 0.58 -23.52
N ASP A 326 -4.43 1.15 -24.14
CA ASP A 326 -4.92 2.48 -23.79
C ASP A 326 -5.55 2.47 -22.38
N GLU A 327 -6.33 1.45 -22.03
CA GLU A 327 -6.92 1.29 -20.69
C GLU A 327 -5.87 1.02 -19.60
N GLN A 328 -4.84 0.20 -19.89
CA GLN A 328 -3.73 -0.01 -18.95
C GLN A 328 -2.95 1.28 -18.68
N ARG A 329 -2.72 2.09 -19.72
CA ARG A 329 -2.11 3.42 -19.58
C ARG A 329 -3.02 4.35 -18.78
N THR A 330 -4.32 4.31 -19.02
CA THR A 330 -5.32 5.09 -18.31
C THR A 330 -5.39 4.72 -16.83
N LEU A 331 -5.33 3.43 -16.50
CA LEU A 331 -5.24 2.95 -15.13
C LEU A 331 -4.03 3.59 -14.42
N LEU A 332 -2.81 3.46 -14.96
CA LEU A 332 -1.63 4.03 -14.32
C LEU A 332 -1.65 5.57 -14.31
N THR A 333 -2.21 6.21 -15.34
CA THR A 333 -2.40 7.68 -15.35
C THR A 333 -3.26 8.12 -14.17
N LEU A 334 -4.39 7.43 -13.93
CA LEU A 334 -5.28 7.76 -12.82
C LEU A 334 -4.63 7.50 -11.47
N TRP A 335 -4.04 6.31 -11.26
CA TRP A 335 -3.35 6.00 -9.99
C TRP A 335 -2.27 7.04 -9.69
N SER A 336 -1.48 7.42 -10.70
CA SER A 336 -0.40 8.39 -10.51
C SER A 336 -0.90 9.81 -10.22
N ILE A 337 -1.90 10.31 -10.95
CA ILE A 337 -2.41 11.68 -10.72
C ILE A 337 -3.26 11.76 -9.44
N PHE A 338 -3.89 10.68 -9.02
CA PHE A 338 -4.62 10.57 -7.76
C PHE A 338 -3.70 10.33 -6.56
N ARG A 339 -2.48 9.82 -6.79
CA ARG A 339 -1.52 9.36 -5.76
C ARG A 339 -2.04 8.13 -4.99
N SER A 340 -2.63 7.18 -5.71
CA SER A 340 -2.93 5.86 -5.16
C SER A 340 -1.66 5.06 -4.98
N PRO A 341 -1.53 4.25 -3.92
CA PRO A 341 -0.46 3.25 -3.88
C PRO A 341 -0.37 2.45 -5.18
N LEU A 342 0.85 2.23 -5.67
CA LEU A 342 1.11 1.45 -6.88
C LEU A 342 1.51 0.02 -6.49
N ILE A 343 0.52 -0.86 -6.38
CA ILE A 343 0.74 -2.26 -6.03
C ILE A 343 0.46 -3.12 -7.27
N MET A 344 1.53 -3.66 -7.87
CA MET A 344 1.39 -4.58 -9.01
C MET A 344 0.76 -5.89 -8.56
N GLY A 345 -0.35 -6.32 -9.22
CA GLY A 345 -1.03 -7.58 -8.93
C GLY A 345 -0.54 -8.74 -9.81
N GLY A 346 -0.15 -8.47 -11.05
CA GLY A 346 0.21 -9.50 -12.01
C GLY A 346 1.53 -10.23 -11.72
N ASN A 347 1.74 -11.35 -12.44
CA ASN A 347 2.91 -12.21 -12.31
C ASN A 347 4.17 -11.51 -12.83
N LEU A 348 5.09 -11.16 -11.92
CA LEU A 348 6.33 -10.45 -12.27
C LEU A 348 7.28 -11.28 -13.13
N GLN A 349 7.31 -12.60 -12.94
CA GLN A 349 8.19 -13.48 -13.71
C GLN A 349 7.77 -13.61 -15.17
N LEU A 350 6.48 -13.36 -15.46
CA LEU A 350 5.89 -13.38 -16.78
C LEU A 350 5.60 -11.97 -17.33
N CYS A 351 6.19 -10.94 -16.70
CA CYS A 351 6.01 -9.55 -17.09
C CYS A 351 6.63 -9.29 -18.49
N ASP A 352 5.80 -8.86 -19.43
CA ASP A 352 6.24 -8.48 -20.77
C ASP A 352 6.84 -7.06 -20.83
N GLU A 353 7.50 -6.72 -21.95
CA GLU A 353 8.15 -5.43 -22.12
C GLU A 353 7.16 -4.25 -22.09
N TRP A 354 5.91 -4.46 -22.53
CA TRP A 354 4.87 -3.43 -22.43
C TRP A 354 4.53 -3.14 -20.97
N THR A 355 4.18 -4.16 -20.20
CA THR A 355 3.88 -4.03 -18.77
C THR A 355 5.06 -3.44 -18.03
N LYS A 356 6.27 -3.92 -18.29
CA LYS A 356 7.49 -3.37 -17.70
C LYS A 356 7.67 -1.89 -18.04
N SER A 357 7.41 -1.47 -19.27
CA SER A 357 7.53 -0.05 -19.68
C SER A 357 6.58 0.86 -18.91
N LEU A 358 5.38 0.38 -18.58
CA LEU A 358 4.43 1.11 -17.73
C LEU A 358 4.98 1.27 -16.30
N LEU A 359 5.49 0.17 -15.71
CA LEU A 359 5.97 0.12 -14.32
C LEU A 359 7.33 0.82 -14.10
N THR A 360 8.02 1.20 -15.17
CA THR A 360 9.36 1.83 -15.12
C THR A 360 9.40 3.23 -15.72
N ASN A 361 8.25 3.83 -16.04
CA ASN A 361 8.22 5.21 -16.51
C ASN A 361 8.45 6.17 -15.33
N ALA A 362 9.69 6.64 -15.18
CA ALA A 362 10.10 7.49 -14.07
C ALA A 362 9.35 8.83 -14.01
N GLU A 363 8.91 9.39 -15.15
CA GLU A 363 8.18 10.66 -15.19
C GLU A 363 6.74 10.49 -14.68
N VAL A 364 6.09 9.38 -15.01
CA VAL A 364 4.75 9.05 -14.52
C VAL A 364 4.80 8.71 -13.02
N ILE A 365 5.79 7.91 -12.60
CA ILE A 365 6.02 7.57 -11.19
C ILE A 365 6.29 8.84 -10.36
N ALA A 366 7.03 9.82 -10.92
CA ALA A 366 7.29 11.08 -10.23
C ALA A 366 6.01 11.88 -9.94
N VAL A 367 4.97 11.78 -10.79
CA VAL A 367 3.66 12.38 -10.50
C VAL A 367 3.03 11.74 -9.28
N ASP A 368 3.07 10.42 -9.17
CA ASP A 368 2.55 9.68 -8.00
C ASP A 368 3.33 10.04 -6.73
N GLN A 369 4.66 9.99 -6.80
CA GLN A 369 5.52 10.08 -5.62
C GLN A 369 5.79 11.52 -5.17
N HIS A 370 5.77 12.50 -6.10
CA HIS A 370 6.30 13.86 -5.88
C HIS A 370 5.37 14.96 -6.39
N SER A 371 4.05 14.76 -6.29
CA SER A 371 3.06 15.80 -6.56
C SER A 371 2.24 16.17 -5.32
N LYS A 372 1.54 17.29 -5.38
CA LYS A 372 0.67 17.83 -4.34
C LYS A 372 -0.54 18.53 -4.94
N GLY A 373 -1.57 18.74 -4.12
CA GLY A 373 -2.78 19.44 -4.56
C GLY A 373 -3.55 18.70 -5.66
N ASN A 374 -3.38 17.39 -5.73
CA ASN A 374 -3.99 16.50 -6.71
C ASN A 374 -5.51 16.54 -6.58
N ARG A 375 -6.19 16.86 -7.68
CA ARG A 375 -7.66 16.97 -7.68
C ARG A 375 -8.26 16.74 -9.05
N ALA A 376 -9.48 16.22 -9.08
CA ALA A 376 -10.31 16.27 -10.25
C ALA A 376 -10.81 17.73 -10.45
N VAL A 377 -10.61 18.28 -11.63
CA VAL A 377 -11.15 19.59 -12.04
C VAL A 377 -12.56 19.42 -12.59
N GLU A 378 -12.74 18.37 -13.38
CA GLU A 378 -14.00 18.00 -13.99
C GLU A 378 -14.08 16.46 -14.11
N THR A 379 -15.27 15.92 -13.86
CA THR A 379 -15.59 14.53 -14.14
C THR A 379 -16.99 14.46 -14.71
N THR A 380 -17.10 14.03 -15.95
CA THR A 380 -18.36 13.84 -16.68
C THR A 380 -18.53 12.38 -17.08
N ASN A 381 -19.65 12.02 -17.68
CA ASN A 381 -19.85 10.66 -18.22
C ASN A 381 -18.85 10.32 -19.35
N ASN A 382 -18.36 11.33 -20.08
CA ASN A 382 -17.52 11.12 -21.28
C ASN A 382 -16.06 11.47 -21.08
N SER A 383 -15.71 12.24 -20.07
CA SER A 383 -14.33 12.70 -19.84
C SER A 383 -14.05 13.00 -18.37
N ALA A 384 -12.75 13.00 -18.03
CA ALA A 384 -12.30 13.57 -16.78
C ALA A 384 -11.01 14.37 -16.99
N LEU A 385 -10.86 15.42 -16.18
CA LEU A 385 -9.72 16.34 -16.19
C LEU A 385 -9.19 16.46 -14.77
N TRP A 386 -7.89 16.24 -14.61
CA TRP A 386 -7.20 16.30 -13.32
C TRP A 386 -6.04 17.30 -13.37
N LEU A 387 -5.75 17.89 -12.22
CA LEU A 387 -4.66 18.82 -12.02
C LEU A 387 -3.90 18.48 -10.73
N ALA A 388 -2.58 18.63 -10.79
CA ALA A 388 -1.69 18.58 -9.63
C ALA A 388 -0.54 19.56 -9.80
N GLU A 389 0.23 19.77 -8.73
CA GLU A 389 1.45 20.56 -8.72
C GLU A 389 2.64 19.66 -8.37
N PRO A 390 3.84 19.88 -8.92
CA PRO A 390 5.02 19.21 -8.42
C PRO A 390 5.31 19.68 -6.97
N GLU A 391 5.84 18.80 -6.13
CA GLU A 391 6.26 19.17 -4.76
C GLU A 391 7.32 20.25 -4.78
N THR A 392 8.21 20.20 -5.78
CA THR A 392 9.29 21.13 -6.00
C THR A 392 9.27 21.67 -7.43
N GLY A 393 9.68 22.93 -7.61
CA GLY A 393 9.70 23.58 -8.91
C GLY A 393 8.38 24.26 -9.27
N ALA A 394 8.30 24.77 -10.51
CA ALA A 394 7.15 25.48 -11.04
C ALA A 394 6.45 24.65 -12.11
N GLY A 395 5.14 24.87 -12.27
CA GLY A 395 4.31 24.22 -13.27
C GLY A 395 3.24 23.36 -12.67
N TYR A 396 2.63 22.52 -13.51
CA TYR A 396 1.52 21.65 -13.12
C TYR A 396 1.62 20.32 -13.86
N TYR A 397 0.97 19.30 -13.30
CA TYR A 397 0.64 18.05 -13.98
C TYR A 397 -0.83 18.07 -14.36
N VAL A 398 -1.13 17.69 -15.59
CA VAL A 398 -2.48 17.64 -16.13
C VAL A 398 -2.73 16.25 -16.71
N ALA A 399 -3.79 15.59 -16.24
CA ALA A 399 -4.26 14.34 -16.85
C ALA A 399 -5.64 14.55 -17.48
N VAL A 400 -5.80 14.04 -18.70
CA VAL A 400 -7.07 14.06 -19.43
C VAL A 400 -7.45 12.64 -19.79
N PHE A 401 -8.70 12.29 -19.54
CA PHE A 401 -9.25 10.95 -19.73
C PHE A 401 -10.43 11.00 -20.69
N ASN A 402 -10.42 10.13 -21.69
CA ASN A 402 -11.61 9.82 -22.51
C ASN A 402 -12.31 8.62 -21.87
N ARG A 403 -13.52 8.84 -21.36
CA ARG A 403 -14.34 7.79 -20.72
C ARG A 403 -15.29 7.08 -21.68
N SER A 404 -15.42 7.58 -22.92
CA SER A 404 -16.36 7.04 -23.90
C SER A 404 -15.76 5.95 -24.77
N ASP A 405 -16.62 5.14 -25.37
CA ASP A 405 -16.28 4.08 -26.29
C ASP A 405 -15.82 4.59 -27.69
N GLU A 406 -15.83 5.92 -27.91
CA GLU A 406 -15.46 6.55 -29.16
C GLU A 406 -14.27 7.50 -28.98
N PRO A 407 -13.43 7.69 -30.03
CA PRO A 407 -12.39 8.70 -30.00
C PRO A 407 -12.96 10.11 -29.81
N GLN A 408 -12.31 10.92 -28.98
CA GLN A 408 -12.72 12.30 -28.73
C GLN A 408 -11.58 13.29 -28.90
N THR A 409 -11.92 14.51 -29.37
CA THR A 409 -11.04 15.68 -29.27
C THR A 409 -11.55 16.59 -28.18
N LEU A 410 -10.80 16.65 -27.07
CA LEU A 410 -11.13 17.45 -25.90
C LEU A 410 -10.32 18.75 -25.92
N ARG A 411 -10.95 19.85 -25.47
CA ARG A 411 -10.35 21.19 -25.43
C ARG A 411 -10.67 21.87 -24.11
N TYR A 412 -9.65 22.40 -23.47
CA TYR A 412 -9.78 23.12 -22.20
C TYR A 412 -8.93 24.39 -22.25
N ALA A 413 -9.57 25.55 -22.09
CA ALA A 413 -8.82 26.77 -21.81
C ALA A 413 -8.10 26.64 -20.48
N TRP A 414 -6.90 27.20 -20.34
CA TRP A 414 -6.13 27.11 -19.09
C TRP A 414 -6.91 27.68 -17.89
N LYS A 415 -7.76 28.65 -18.11
CA LYS A 415 -8.68 29.19 -17.10
C LYS A 415 -9.65 28.17 -16.53
N ALA A 416 -10.07 27.16 -17.31
CA ALA A 416 -10.94 26.09 -16.84
C ALA A 416 -10.24 25.21 -15.78
N LEU A 417 -8.90 25.14 -15.83
CA LEU A 417 -8.07 24.48 -14.82
C LEU A 417 -7.74 25.41 -13.62
N GLY A 418 -8.24 26.65 -13.61
CA GLY A 418 -7.90 27.66 -12.61
C GLY A 418 -6.50 28.29 -12.83
N LEU A 419 -5.93 28.14 -14.01
CA LEU A 419 -4.61 28.66 -14.37
C LEU A 419 -4.72 30.01 -15.06
N LYS A 420 -3.62 30.76 -15.11
CA LYS A 420 -3.54 32.02 -15.85
C LYS A 420 -3.69 31.78 -17.35
N GLU A 421 -4.35 32.71 -18.04
CA GLU A 421 -4.44 32.73 -19.51
C GLU A 421 -3.09 33.21 -20.08
N GLN A 422 -2.23 32.27 -20.42
CA GLN A 422 -0.92 32.48 -21.05
C GLN A 422 -0.50 31.22 -21.80
N GLU A 423 0.58 31.27 -22.54
CA GLU A 423 1.16 30.07 -23.13
C GLU A 423 1.88 29.22 -22.05
N TYR A 424 1.73 27.91 -22.20
CA TYR A 424 2.43 26.91 -21.39
C TYR A 424 3.24 25.99 -22.31
N SER A 425 4.49 25.70 -21.96
CA SER A 425 5.21 24.59 -22.55
C SER A 425 4.57 23.28 -22.06
N VAL A 426 4.44 22.31 -22.94
CA VAL A 426 3.77 21.03 -22.68
C VAL A 426 4.73 19.88 -22.96
N ARG A 427 4.90 18.99 -21.97
CA ARG A 427 5.66 17.76 -22.09
C ARG A 427 4.76 16.56 -21.85
N ASP A 428 4.78 15.62 -22.80
CA ASP A 428 4.10 14.31 -22.64
C ASP A 428 4.98 13.38 -21.82
N LEU A 429 4.47 12.95 -20.65
CA LEU A 429 5.21 12.12 -19.70
C LEU A 429 5.21 10.64 -20.08
N TRP A 430 4.24 10.19 -20.89
CA TRP A 430 4.23 8.84 -21.40
C TRP A 430 5.21 8.65 -22.57
N GLU A 431 5.26 9.64 -23.46
CA GLU A 431 6.10 9.60 -24.66
C GLU A 431 7.47 10.26 -24.45
N HIS A 432 7.74 10.82 -23.25
CA HIS A 432 8.96 11.58 -22.92
C HIS A 432 9.26 12.70 -23.91
N LYS A 433 8.22 13.37 -24.43
CA LYS A 433 8.32 14.28 -25.57
C LYS A 433 7.87 15.69 -25.24
N GLU A 434 8.67 16.68 -25.62
CA GLU A 434 8.23 18.08 -25.65
C GLU A 434 7.27 18.29 -26.84
N LEU A 435 6.09 18.87 -26.55
CA LEU A 435 5.06 19.16 -27.55
C LEU A 435 5.05 20.63 -27.99
N GLY A 436 5.93 21.47 -27.43
CA GLY A 436 5.99 22.92 -27.68
C GLY A 436 5.12 23.72 -26.72
N SER A 437 4.80 24.97 -27.10
CA SER A 437 3.92 25.84 -26.31
C SER A 437 2.48 25.78 -26.84
N ALA A 438 1.52 25.99 -25.92
CA ALA A 438 0.10 25.97 -26.23
C ALA A 438 -0.64 27.07 -25.44
N ALA A 439 -1.58 27.75 -26.10
CA ALA A 439 -2.48 28.74 -25.49
C ALA A 439 -3.74 28.06 -24.87
N GLU A 440 -4.03 26.84 -25.23
CA GLU A 440 -5.09 25.98 -24.69
C GLU A 440 -4.64 24.52 -24.65
N LEU A 441 -5.24 23.72 -23.81
CA LEU A 441 -5.05 22.26 -23.82
C LEU A 441 -5.96 21.66 -24.89
N ARG A 442 -5.39 21.02 -25.91
CA ARG A 442 -6.11 20.30 -26.95
C ARG A 442 -5.53 18.91 -27.13
N VAL A 443 -6.35 17.89 -26.91
CA VAL A 443 -5.91 16.50 -27.03
C VAL A 443 -6.92 15.69 -27.81
N THR A 444 -6.44 14.74 -28.62
CA THR A 444 -7.28 13.73 -29.29
C THR A 444 -6.94 12.38 -28.68
N LEU A 445 -7.91 11.75 -28.05
CA LEU A 445 -7.77 10.49 -27.35
C LEU A 445 -8.60 9.41 -28.05
N ARG A 446 -8.06 8.21 -28.15
CA ARG A 446 -8.84 7.03 -28.53
C ARG A 446 -9.87 6.73 -27.43
N ALA A 447 -10.79 5.82 -27.72
CA ALA A 447 -11.67 5.24 -26.70
C ALA A 447 -10.87 4.80 -25.48
N HIS A 448 -11.33 5.17 -24.28
CA HIS A 448 -10.72 4.84 -22.99
C HIS A 448 -9.26 5.32 -22.80
N GLY A 449 -8.76 6.14 -23.71
CA GLY A 449 -7.39 6.64 -23.67
C GLY A 449 -7.21 7.82 -22.73
N SER A 450 -5.97 8.07 -22.33
CA SER A 450 -5.57 9.19 -21.49
C SER A 450 -4.24 9.80 -21.92
N VAL A 451 -3.97 11.00 -21.43
CA VAL A 451 -2.65 11.65 -21.45
C VAL A 451 -2.28 12.13 -20.06
N LEU A 452 -0.99 12.21 -19.81
CA LEU A 452 -0.42 12.83 -18.60
C LEU A 452 0.68 13.79 -19.03
N TYR A 453 0.46 15.08 -18.78
CA TYR A 453 1.35 16.14 -19.21
C TYR A 453 1.95 16.88 -18.00
N ALA A 454 3.21 17.25 -18.11
CA ALA A 454 3.78 18.34 -17.32
C ALA A 454 3.69 19.64 -18.15
N ILE A 455 3.16 20.71 -17.51
CA ILE A 455 3.05 22.02 -18.14
C ILE A 455 3.77 23.07 -17.28
N ARG A 456 4.43 24.03 -17.94
CA ARG A 456 5.11 25.15 -17.28
C ARG A 456 4.78 26.45 -17.98
N PRO A 457 4.63 27.57 -17.24
CA PRO A 457 4.50 28.89 -17.87
C PRO A 457 5.60 29.08 -18.93
N PHE A 458 5.20 29.42 -20.15
CA PHE A 458 6.15 29.70 -21.20
C PHE A 458 6.69 31.12 -20.97
N LEU A 459 7.95 31.21 -20.56
CA LEU A 459 8.65 32.48 -20.43
C LEU A 459 9.24 32.80 -21.80
N ASN A 460 8.71 33.83 -22.47
CA ASN A 460 9.40 34.37 -23.64
C ASN A 460 10.79 34.82 -23.20
N PRO A 461 11.85 34.43 -23.93
CA PRO A 461 13.22 34.82 -23.63
C PRO A 461 13.45 36.31 -23.68
#